data_1a49e3d33df68b7bcd5b4e890e91550b
#
_entry.id   1a49e3d33df68b7bcd5b4e890e91550b
#
_cell.length_a   1.000
_cell.length_b   1.000
_cell.length_c   1.000
_cell.angle_alpha   90.00
_cell.angle_beta   90.00
_cell.angle_gamma   90.00
#
_symmetry.space_group_name_H-M   'P 1'
#
loop_
_entity.id
_entity.type
_entity.pdbx_description
1 polymer ?
#
loop_
_entity_poly.entity_id
_entity_poly.type
_entity_poly.pdbx_seq_one_letter_code
_entity_poly.pdbx_strand_id
1 'polypeptide(L)'
;MRKRKGMFYAVGVGPGNPAWMTRQACDVLGFCPVIAAPKAPSGEMPALDTARGSVDLSRKAILPLDFAPARARSARTVECVRAAGRIARVLDAGLDVAMVNLGDVSIYAAAYYVLDELRRREYATQMIPGITSFCAAAAVLGQSLTGMDQPLHIYPGESGDLDTTLELPGTKVLMESGRAVSVTASALSHRGLAGNAAMVADCGLPTQRVFEVLTQPPKDAGTFCTVIVPEPKKVVRKK
;
A
#
# COMPACT_ATOMS: atom_id res chain seq x y z
N MET A 1 3.04 -41.25 3.99
CA MET A 1 2.29 -40.09 4.55
C MET A 1 2.67 -38.84 3.75
N ARG A 2 1.71 -38.11 3.15
CA ARG A 2 2.02 -36.79 2.54
C ARG A 2 2.46 -35.86 3.66
N LYS A 3 3.67 -35.28 3.53
CA LYS A 3 4.17 -34.27 4.48
C LYS A 3 3.22 -33.07 4.48
N ARG A 4 2.82 -32.59 5.65
CA ARG A 4 1.98 -31.39 5.79
C ARG A 4 2.71 -30.21 5.13
N LYS A 5 2.07 -29.55 4.17
CA LYS A 5 2.55 -28.30 3.61
C LYS A 5 2.34 -27.15 4.62
N GLY A 6 3.22 -26.17 4.61
CA GLY A 6 3.04 -24.93 5.36
C GLY A 6 1.90 -24.07 4.80
N MET A 7 1.50 -23.07 5.56
CA MET A 7 0.49 -22.07 5.21
C MET A 7 1.13 -20.73 4.83
N PHE A 8 0.57 -20.05 3.86
CA PHE A 8 1.00 -18.71 3.46
C PHE A 8 0.08 -17.64 4.00
N TYR A 9 0.66 -16.60 4.60
CA TYR A 9 -0.04 -15.43 5.12
C TYR A 9 0.43 -14.19 4.35
N ALA A 10 -0.48 -13.48 3.68
CA ALA A 10 -0.23 -12.15 3.16
C ALA A 10 -0.62 -11.14 4.26
N VAL A 11 0.34 -10.37 4.77
CA VAL A 11 0.19 -9.58 5.99
C VAL A 11 0.34 -8.10 5.69
N GLY A 12 -0.74 -7.33 5.87
CA GLY A 12 -0.70 -5.87 5.86
C GLY A 12 -0.07 -5.34 7.15
N VAL A 13 1.05 -4.62 7.02
CA VAL A 13 1.75 -4.05 8.18
C VAL A 13 1.42 -2.58 8.43
N GLY A 14 0.41 -2.04 7.74
CA GLY A 14 0.11 -0.62 7.77
C GLY A 14 1.08 0.21 6.91
N PRO A 15 0.88 1.53 6.85
CA PRO A 15 1.57 2.37 5.86
C PRO A 15 3.01 2.75 6.25
N GLY A 16 3.48 2.46 7.49
CA GLY A 16 4.86 2.75 7.88
C GLY A 16 5.11 2.86 9.37
N ASN A 17 4.16 3.39 10.15
CA ASN A 17 4.32 3.46 11.60
C ASN A 17 4.05 2.09 12.25
N PRO A 18 5.03 1.50 12.97
CA PRO A 18 4.85 0.23 13.66
C PRO A 18 3.66 0.20 14.63
N ALA A 19 3.33 1.31 15.29
CA ALA A 19 2.19 1.41 16.19
C ALA A 19 0.83 1.26 15.50
N TRP A 20 0.78 1.34 14.18
CA TRP A 20 -0.43 1.16 13.37
C TRP A 20 -0.61 -0.26 12.82
N MET A 21 0.23 -1.18 13.24
CA MET A 21 0.04 -2.60 12.90
C MET A 21 -1.16 -3.17 13.66
N THR A 22 -1.94 -4.03 13.00
CA THR A 22 -3.00 -4.76 13.67
C THR A 22 -2.40 -5.80 14.61
N ARG A 23 -3.10 -6.08 15.72
CA ARG A 23 -2.67 -7.15 16.63
C ARG A 23 -2.53 -8.50 15.91
N GLN A 24 -3.47 -8.82 15.02
CA GLN A 24 -3.42 -10.05 14.23
C GLN A 24 -2.17 -10.11 13.33
N ALA A 25 -1.76 -8.99 12.73
CA ALA A 25 -0.52 -8.94 11.95
C ALA A 25 0.70 -9.25 12.84
N CYS A 26 0.78 -8.65 14.03
CA CYS A 26 1.84 -8.94 14.99
C CYS A 26 1.86 -10.41 15.42
N ASP A 27 0.69 -10.99 15.74
CA ASP A 27 0.57 -12.38 16.16
C ASP A 27 1.06 -13.33 15.05
N VAL A 28 0.62 -13.12 13.80
CA VAL A 28 1.03 -13.94 12.64
C VAL A 28 2.53 -13.85 12.39
N LEU A 29 3.10 -12.65 12.41
CA LEU A 29 4.55 -12.46 12.25
C LEU A 29 5.32 -13.08 13.41
N GLY A 30 4.75 -13.08 14.61
CA GLY A 30 5.32 -13.69 15.81
C GLY A 30 5.46 -15.21 15.71
N PHE A 31 4.47 -15.92 15.16
CA PHE A 31 4.54 -17.39 15.08
C PHE A 31 5.16 -17.91 13.76
N CYS A 32 5.04 -17.21 12.64
CA CYS A 32 5.62 -17.67 11.36
C CYS A 32 7.14 -17.76 11.44
N PRO A 33 7.76 -18.92 11.08
CA PRO A 33 9.21 -19.07 11.10
C PRO A 33 9.92 -18.33 9.97
N VAL A 34 9.23 -18.06 8.86
CA VAL A 34 9.80 -17.39 7.68
C VAL A 34 9.01 -16.14 7.34
N ILE A 35 9.72 -15.02 7.21
CA ILE A 35 9.15 -13.74 6.79
C ILE A 35 9.64 -13.40 5.39
N ALA A 36 8.75 -13.40 4.43
CA ALA A 36 9.02 -12.94 3.07
C ALA A 36 8.82 -11.43 3.00
N ALA A 37 9.75 -10.71 2.41
CA ALA A 37 9.71 -9.26 2.35
C ALA A 37 10.05 -8.73 0.95
N PRO A 38 9.21 -7.87 0.36
CA PRO A 38 9.56 -7.13 -0.83
C PRO A 38 10.83 -6.31 -0.60
N LYS A 39 11.79 -6.45 -1.52
CA LYS A 39 13.03 -5.69 -1.52
C LYS A 39 13.10 -4.79 -2.74
N ALA A 40 13.28 -3.50 -2.51
CA ALA A 40 13.50 -2.52 -3.56
C ALA A 40 14.87 -2.74 -4.23
N PRO A 41 15.10 -2.21 -5.46
CA PRO A 41 16.42 -2.24 -6.11
C PRO A 41 17.52 -1.55 -5.29
N SER A 42 17.19 -0.57 -4.45
CA SER A 42 18.09 0.07 -3.49
C SER A 42 18.54 -0.87 -2.34
N GLY A 43 17.87 -2.02 -2.18
CA GLY A 43 18.09 -2.95 -1.09
C GLY A 43 17.19 -2.75 0.13
N GLU A 44 16.43 -1.68 0.17
CA GLU A 44 15.50 -1.33 1.25
C GLU A 44 14.29 -2.28 1.31
N MET A 45 13.80 -2.53 2.51
CA MET A 45 12.64 -3.38 2.79
C MET A 45 11.67 -2.70 3.78
N PRO A 46 11.03 -1.57 3.42
CA PRO A 46 10.29 -0.73 4.37
C PRO A 46 9.13 -1.47 5.08
N ALA A 47 8.49 -2.44 4.41
CA ALA A 47 7.47 -3.27 5.06
C ALA A 47 8.08 -4.18 6.17
N LEU A 48 9.29 -4.70 5.95
CA LEU A 48 10.01 -5.49 6.96
C LEU A 48 10.48 -4.61 8.13
N ASP A 49 10.94 -3.40 7.82
CA ASP A 49 11.42 -2.47 8.85
C ASP A 49 10.25 -1.98 9.72
N THR A 50 9.08 -1.71 9.12
CA THR A 50 7.84 -1.46 9.87
C THR A 50 7.50 -2.64 10.80
N ALA A 51 7.55 -3.87 10.29
CA ALA A 51 7.26 -5.07 11.08
C ALA A 51 8.23 -5.25 12.26
N ARG A 52 9.52 -5.00 12.06
CA ARG A 52 10.57 -5.05 13.09
C ARG A 52 10.34 -4.07 14.24
N GLY A 53 9.68 -2.96 13.96
CA GLY A 53 9.35 -1.97 14.99
C GLY A 53 8.27 -2.44 15.98
N SER A 54 7.53 -3.50 15.67
CA SER A 54 6.45 -4.03 16.53
C SER A 54 6.63 -5.49 16.93
N VAL A 55 7.45 -6.27 16.20
CA VAL A 55 7.63 -7.71 16.43
C VAL A 55 9.12 -8.05 16.40
N ASP A 56 9.57 -8.84 17.38
CA ASP A 56 10.94 -9.39 17.34
C ASP A 56 11.07 -10.44 16.23
N LEU A 57 11.74 -10.07 15.16
CA LEU A 57 12.02 -10.92 14.00
C LEU A 57 13.47 -11.48 14.01
N SER A 58 14.24 -11.32 15.09
CA SER A 58 15.66 -11.69 15.16
C SER A 58 15.92 -13.18 14.94
N ARG A 59 14.93 -14.03 15.31
CA ARG A 59 14.99 -15.49 15.15
C ARG A 59 14.26 -16.02 13.92
N LYS A 60 13.78 -15.14 13.04
CA LYS A 60 13.04 -15.51 11.83
C LYS A 60 13.96 -15.58 10.62
N ALA A 61 13.73 -16.55 9.75
CA ALA A 61 14.40 -16.55 8.46
C ALA A 61 13.76 -15.49 7.54
N ILE A 62 14.56 -14.54 7.07
CA ILE A 62 14.09 -13.53 6.15
C ILE A 62 14.28 -14.01 4.71
N LEU A 63 13.22 -14.01 3.92
CA LEU A 63 13.20 -14.32 2.50
C LEU A 63 13.00 -13.03 1.69
N PRO A 64 14.08 -12.36 1.26
CA PRO A 64 13.94 -11.18 0.41
C PRO A 64 13.35 -11.56 -0.95
N LEU A 65 12.38 -10.78 -1.42
CA LEU A 65 11.73 -10.95 -2.72
C LEU A 65 12.00 -9.69 -3.55
N ASP A 66 12.73 -9.86 -4.64
CA ASP A 66 13.05 -8.74 -5.53
C ASP A 66 11.81 -8.44 -6.39
N PHE A 67 11.27 -7.22 -6.21
CA PHE A 67 10.24 -6.64 -7.04
C PHE A 67 10.82 -5.41 -7.72
N ALA A 68 11.11 -5.51 -9.02
CA ALA A 68 11.51 -4.36 -9.80
C ALA A 68 10.30 -3.43 -10.02
N PRO A 69 10.51 -2.11 -10.11
CA PRO A 69 9.45 -1.17 -10.46
C PRO A 69 9.02 -1.39 -11.92
N ALA A 70 8.19 -2.41 -12.12
CA ALA A 70 7.70 -2.78 -13.45
C ALA A 70 6.50 -1.92 -13.83
N ARG A 71 6.64 -1.12 -14.90
CA ARG A 71 5.54 -0.34 -15.48
C ARG A 71 4.49 -1.24 -16.15
N ALA A 72 4.92 -2.33 -16.79
CA ALA A 72 4.02 -3.22 -17.50
C ALA A 72 3.37 -4.24 -16.56
N ARG A 73 2.06 -4.44 -16.70
CA ARG A 73 1.29 -5.44 -15.94
C ARG A 73 1.85 -6.86 -16.11
N SER A 74 2.31 -7.21 -17.32
CA SER A 74 2.92 -8.51 -17.62
C SER A 74 4.21 -8.75 -16.82
N ALA A 75 5.08 -7.76 -16.69
CA ALA A 75 6.32 -7.87 -15.92
C ALA A 75 6.02 -8.06 -14.42
N ARG A 76 5.06 -7.31 -13.85
CA ARG A 76 4.59 -7.53 -12.47
C ARG A 76 4.07 -8.94 -12.23
N THR A 77 3.32 -9.49 -13.19
CA THR A 77 2.82 -10.88 -13.11
C THR A 77 3.96 -11.88 -13.04
N VAL A 78 4.99 -11.75 -13.89
CA VAL A 78 6.16 -12.64 -13.88
C VAL A 78 6.89 -12.61 -12.53
N GLU A 79 7.05 -11.44 -11.93
CA GLU A 79 7.70 -11.29 -10.63
C GLU A 79 6.88 -11.94 -9.50
N CYS A 80 5.57 -11.77 -9.50
CA CYS A 80 4.69 -12.42 -8.53
C CYS A 80 4.75 -13.95 -8.66
N VAL A 81 4.75 -14.50 -9.89
CA VAL A 81 4.91 -15.95 -10.15
C VAL A 81 6.26 -16.46 -9.64
N ARG A 82 7.34 -15.72 -9.86
CA ARG A 82 8.69 -16.05 -9.36
C ARG A 82 8.73 -16.02 -7.82
N ALA A 83 8.16 -15.00 -7.21
CA ALA A 83 8.06 -14.88 -5.74
C ALA A 83 7.26 -16.05 -5.15
N ALA A 84 6.10 -16.38 -5.73
CA ALA A 84 5.29 -17.52 -5.33
C ALA A 84 6.07 -18.83 -5.44
N GLY A 85 6.88 -19.03 -6.49
CA GLY A 85 7.73 -20.21 -6.64
C GLY A 85 8.81 -20.33 -5.56
N ARG A 86 9.38 -19.22 -5.10
CA ARG A 86 10.34 -19.21 -3.98
C ARG A 86 9.65 -19.55 -2.65
N ILE A 87 8.48 -18.97 -2.40
CA ILE A 87 7.67 -19.24 -1.22
C ILE A 87 7.19 -20.69 -1.20
N ALA A 88 6.72 -21.22 -2.34
CA ALA A 88 6.25 -22.60 -2.45
C ALA A 88 7.28 -23.64 -1.97
N ARG A 89 8.58 -23.44 -2.26
CA ARG A 89 9.64 -24.34 -1.78
C ARG A 89 9.71 -24.38 -0.23
N VAL A 90 9.45 -23.26 0.43
CA VAL A 90 9.42 -23.17 1.89
C VAL A 90 8.17 -23.87 2.44
N LEU A 91 7.01 -23.63 1.81
CA LEU A 91 5.76 -24.30 2.16
C LEU A 91 5.82 -25.82 1.98
N ASP A 92 6.47 -26.32 0.91
CA ASP A 92 6.69 -27.75 0.67
C ASP A 92 7.62 -28.38 1.72
N ALA A 93 8.51 -27.59 2.32
CA ALA A 93 9.29 -28.03 3.47
C ALA A 93 8.48 -28.14 4.77
N GLY A 94 7.19 -27.71 4.78
CA GLY A 94 6.27 -27.75 5.91
C GLY A 94 6.35 -26.51 6.81
N LEU A 95 7.00 -25.43 6.36
CA LEU A 95 7.16 -24.19 7.12
C LEU A 95 6.13 -23.15 6.67
N ASP A 96 5.52 -22.48 7.64
CA ASP A 96 4.63 -21.35 7.38
C ASP A 96 5.42 -20.10 6.96
N VAL A 97 4.86 -19.32 6.04
CA VAL A 97 5.47 -18.09 5.52
C VAL A 97 4.52 -16.92 5.67
N ALA A 98 4.95 -15.85 6.30
CA ALA A 98 4.26 -14.56 6.29
C ALA A 98 4.97 -13.60 5.33
N MET A 99 4.25 -13.07 4.34
CA MET A 99 4.76 -12.02 3.46
C MET A 99 4.24 -10.66 3.91
N VAL A 100 5.15 -9.78 4.32
CA VAL A 100 4.82 -8.42 4.73
C VAL A 100 4.52 -7.53 3.53
N ASN A 101 3.53 -6.64 3.67
CA ASN A 101 3.12 -5.67 2.66
C ASN A 101 2.80 -4.32 3.32
N LEU A 102 3.35 -3.21 2.82
CA LEU A 102 2.95 -1.88 3.30
C LEU A 102 1.48 -1.61 3.00
N GLY A 103 0.79 -0.97 3.94
CA GLY A 103 -0.64 -0.71 3.86
C GLY A 103 -1.47 -1.97 4.10
N ASP A 104 -2.52 -2.15 3.31
CA ASP A 104 -3.41 -3.30 3.31
C ASP A 104 -3.18 -4.21 2.10
N VAL A 105 -3.38 -5.51 2.25
CA VAL A 105 -3.13 -6.51 1.21
C VAL A 105 -4.17 -6.43 0.08
N SER A 106 -5.36 -5.91 0.33
CA SER A 106 -6.44 -5.84 -0.66
C SER A 106 -6.32 -4.68 -1.66
N ILE A 107 -5.43 -3.70 -1.38
CA ILE A 107 -5.32 -2.47 -2.17
C ILE A 107 -3.97 -2.41 -2.89
N TYR A 108 -3.97 -2.66 -4.20
CA TYR A 108 -2.81 -2.56 -5.11
C TYR A 108 -1.54 -3.29 -4.63
N ALA A 109 -1.71 -4.38 -3.87
CA ALA A 109 -0.63 -5.06 -3.17
C ALA A 109 -0.03 -6.22 -3.97
N ALA A 110 1.29 -6.29 -4.10
CA ALA A 110 1.99 -7.43 -4.70
C ALA A 110 1.72 -8.74 -3.93
N ALA A 111 1.57 -8.65 -2.60
CA ALA A 111 1.28 -9.79 -1.75
C ALA A 111 -0.04 -10.51 -2.11
N TYR A 112 -1.05 -9.77 -2.59
CA TYR A 112 -2.30 -10.35 -3.06
C TYR A 112 -2.07 -11.23 -4.31
N TYR A 113 -1.30 -10.76 -5.29
CA TYR A 113 -1.03 -11.53 -6.52
C TYR A 113 -0.19 -12.78 -6.24
N VAL A 114 0.74 -12.70 -5.28
CA VAL A 114 1.51 -13.86 -4.80
C VAL A 114 0.57 -14.87 -4.11
N LEU A 115 -0.34 -14.38 -3.26
CA LEU A 115 -1.34 -15.21 -2.59
C LEU A 115 -2.25 -15.92 -3.60
N ASP A 116 -2.75 -15.19 -4.61
CA ASP A 116 -3.63 -15.74 -5.64
C ASP A 116 -2.92 -16.81 -6.48
N GLU A 117 -1.63 -16.60 -6.80
CA GLU A 117 -0.82 -17.61 -7.48
C GLU A 117 -0.58 -18.86 -6.63
N LEU A 118 -0.32 -18.72 -5.33
CA LEU A 118 -0.17 -19.84 -4.40
C LEU A 118 -1.49 -20.60 -4.22
N ARG A 119 -2.62 -19.88 -4.19
CA ARG A 119 -3.96 -20.47 -4.12
C ARG A 119 -4.27 -21.32 -5.37
N ARG A 120 -3.90 -20.83 -6.56
CA ARG A 120 -4.00 -21.62 -7.80
C ARG A 120 -3.13 -22.89 -7.80
N ARG A 121 -2.05 -22.91 -7.02
CA ARG A 121 -1.20 -24.07 -6.78
C ARG A 121 -1.65 -24.92 -5.58
N GLU A 122 -2.86 -24.70 -5.08
CA GLU A 122 -3.49 -25.47 -3.99
C GLU A 122 -2.73 -25.38 -2.65
N TYR A 123 -2.05 -24.27 -2.36
CA TYR A 123 -1.54 -23.99 -1.01
C TYR A 123 -2.61 -23.33 -0.15
N ALA A 124 -2.60 -23.66 1.15
CA ALA A 124 -3.40 -22.95 2.15
C ALA A 124 -2.91 -21.51 2.28
N THR A 125 -3.83 -20.55 2.20
CA THR A 125 -3.49 -19.12 2.21
C THR A 125 -4.46 -18.34 3.08
N GLN A 126 -3.97 -17.25 3.71
CA GLN A 126 -4.80 -16.31 4.45
C GLN A 126 -4.34 -14.88 4.20
N MET A 127 -5.29 -13.94 4.13
CA MET A 127 -5.03 -12.50 4.15
C MET A 127 -5.19 -11.98 5.57
N ILE A 128 -4.25 -11.15 6.01
CA ILE A 128 -4.29 -10.43 7.28
C ILE A 128 -4.38 -8.94 6.97
N PRO A 129 -5.44 -8.25 7.41
CA PRO A 129 -5.67 -6.85 7.05
C PRO A 129 -4.64 -5.92 7.71
N GLY A 130 -4.39 -4.81 7.05
CA GLY A 130 -3.61 -3.69 7.55
C GLY A 130 -4.34 -2.36 7.41
N ILE A 131 -3.85 -1.30 8.06
CA ILE A 131 -4.36 0.05 7.82
C ILE A 131 -3.92 0.52 6.44
N THR A 132 -4.86 0.98 5.61
CA THR A 132 -4.56 1.53 4.29
C THR A 132 -3.88 2.89 4.40
N SER A 133 -2.99 3.22 3.45
CA SER A 133 -2.25 4.48 3.45
C SER A 133 -3.18 5.70 3.39
N PHE A 134 -4.29 5.65 2.67
CA PHE A 134 -5.21 6.78 2.56
C PHE A 134 -6.03 7.03 3.84
N CYS A 135 -6.39 5.98 4.61
CA CYS A 135 -7.00 6.16 5.92
C CYS A 135 -6.00 6.77 6.91
N ALA A 136 -4.76 6.31 6.90
CA ALA A 136 -3.71 6.89 7.74
C ALA A 136 -3.38 8.32 7.34
N ALA A 137 -3.30 8.63 6.03
CA ALA A 137 -3.09 9.99 5.54
C ALA A 137 -4.21 10.93 5.98
N ALA A 138 -5.47 10.50 5.93
CA ALA A 138 -6.59 11.30 6.42
C ALA A 138 -6.48 11.59 7.92
N ALA A 139 -6.06 10.59 8.71
CA ALA A 139 -5.83 10.77 10.15
C ALA A 139 -4.66 11.74 10.42
N VAL A 140 -3.56 11.66 9.66
CA VAL A 140 -2.42 12.58 9.75
C VAL A 140 -2.83 14.02 9.40
N LEU A 141 -3.72 14.17 8.41
CA LEU A 141 -4.26 15.48 8.02
C LEU A 141 -5.37 15.97 8.95
N GLY A 142 -5.83 15.17 9.92
CA GLY A 142 -6.92 15.52 10.83
C GLY A 142 -8.26 15.73 10.14
N GLN A 143 -8.51 15.04 9.00
CA GLN A 143 -9.72 15.21 8.21
C GLN A 143 -10.41 13.89 7.88
N SER A 144 -11.74 13.92 7.66
CA SER A 144 -12.47 12.79 7.09
C SER A 144 -12.20 12.67 5.60
N LEU A 145 -12.14 11.44 5.09
CA LEU A 145 -12.04 11.19 3.65
C LEU A 145 -13.31 11.63 2.92
N THR A 146 -14.49 11.39 3.51
CA THR A 146 -15.75 11.67 2.84
C THR A 146 -16.88 11.95 3.84
N GLY A 147 -17.93 12.63 3.40
CA GLY A 147 -19.18 12.74 4.13
C GLY A 147 -19.99 11.45 4.08
N MET A 148 -21.06 11.37 4.89
CA MET A 148 -21.91 10.16 5.00
C MET A 148 -22.67 9.84 3.71
N ASP A 149 -22.89 10.82 2.87
CA ASP A 149 -23.71 10.78 1.64
C ASP A 149 -22.89 10.97 0.35
N GLN A 150 -21.58 11.00 0.46
CA GLN A 150 -20.68 11.26 -0.67
C GLN A 150 -19.85 10.03 -1.02
N PRO A 151 -19.67 9.73 -2.32
CA PRO A 151 -18.82 8.63 -2.75
C PRO A 151 -17.35 8.90 -2.49
N LEU A 152 -16.58 7.80 -2.31
CA LEU A 152 -15.13 7.81 -2.23
C LEU A 152 -14.55 7.00 -3.39
N HIS A 153 -13.72 7.65 -4.21
CA HIS A 153 -13.05 7.03 -5.34
C HIS A 153 -11.57 6.83 -5.02
N ILE A 154 -11.09 5.58 -5.12
CA ILE A 154 -9.69 5.23 -4.91
C ILE A 154 -9.07 4.91 -6.26
N TYR A 155 -8.00 5.59 -6.61
CA TYR A 155 -7.42 5.59 -7.94
C TYR A 155 -5.90 5.36 -7.92
N PRO A 156 -5.37 4.46 -8.74
CA PRO A 156 -3.92 4.28 -8.88
C PRO A 156 -3.35 5.43 -9.72
N GLY A 157 -2.62 6.34 -9.10
CA GLY A 157 -2.22 7.63 -9.67
C GLY A 157 -1.41 7.59 -10.97
N GLU A 158 -0.78 6.45 -11.32
CA GLU A 158 0.06 6.36 -12.53
C GLU A 158 -0.60 5.61 -13.70
N SER A 159 -1.75 4.97 -13.52
CA SER A 159 -2.24 3.96 -14.47
C SER A 159 -3.64 4.17 -15.02
N GLY A 160 -4.17 5.37 -15.00
CA GLY A 160 -5.51 5.58 -15.47
C GLY A 160 -5.80 7.00 -15.98
N ASP A 161 -7.05 7.26 -16.30
CA ASP A 161 -7.53 8.54 -16.76
C ASP A 161 -7.81 9.48 -15.58
N LEU A 162 -6.81 10.30 -15.24
CA LEU A 162 -6.90 11.28 -14.17
C LEU A 162 -8.01 12.30 -14.43
N ASP A 163 -8.17 12.70 -15.68
CA ASP A 163 -9.14 13.73 -16.07
C ASP A 163 -10.58 13.26 -15.80
N THR A 164 -10.95 12.10 -16.28
CA THR A 164 -12.24 11.48 -15.98
C THR A 164 -12.45 11.25 -14.48
N THR A 165 -11.38 10.83 -13.75
CA THR A 165 -11.48 10.61 -12.31
C THR A 165 -11.78 11.90 -11.55
N LEU A 166 -11.18 13.03 -11.93
CA LEU A 166 -11.37 14.31 -11.26
C LEU A 166 -12.77 14.91 -11.52
N GLU A 167 -13.49 14.48 -12.55
CA GLU A 167 -14.86 14.89 -12.85
C GLU A 167 -15.92 14.16 -12.01
N LEU A 168 -15.57 13.02 -11.41
CA LEU A 168 -16.54 12.26 -10.60
C LEU A 168 -16.98 13.06 -9.36
N PRO A 169 -18.22 12.92 -8.88
CA PRO A 169 -18.66 13.52 -7.62
C PRO A 169 -17.99 12.79 -6.44
N GLY A 170 -17.86 13.47 -5.31
CA GLY A 170 -17.27 12.93 -4.08
C GLY A 170 -15.76 13.09 -3.98
N THR A 171 -15.17 12.48 -2.96
CA THR A 171 -13.73 12.54 -2.69
C THR A 171 -12.95 11.58 -3.58
N LYS A 172 -11.80 12.04 -4.07
CA LYS A 172 -10.84 11.22 -4.82
C LYS A 172 -9.58 11.02 -4.01
N VAL A 173 -9.13 9.78 -3.93
CA VAL A 173 -7.83 9.38 -3.37
C VAL A 173 -6.96 8.90 -4.52
N LEU A 174 -5.89 9.62 -4.80
CA LEU A 174 -4.91 9.25 -5.82
C LEU A 174 -3.71 8.62 -5.11
N MET A 175 -3.50 7.32 -5.34
CA MET A 175 -2.44 6.55 -4.69
C MET A 175 -1.20 6.45 -5.57
N GLU A 176 -0.01 6.41 -4.93
CA GLU A 176 1.28 6.26 -5.64
C GLU A 176 1.56 7.39 -6.66
N SER A 177 1.09 8.58 -6.36
CA SER A 177 1.18 9.74 -7.26
C SER A 177 2.54 10.44 -7.23
N GLY A 178 3.51 9.98 -6.42
CA GLY A 178 4.74 10.71 -6.14
C GLY A 178 5.58 11.05 -7.38
N ARG A 179 5.68 10.13 -8.33
CA ARG A 179 6.41 10.35 -9.59
C ARG A 179 5.68 11.27 -10.56
N ALA A 180 4.36 11.33 -10.45
CA ALA A 180 3.50 12.13 -11.32
C ALA A 180 2.92 13.35 -10.60
N VAL A 181 3.45 13.72 -9.42
CA VAL A 181 2.90 14.77 -8.57
C VAL A 181 2.77 16.11 -9.30
N SER A 182 3.71 16.45 -10.17
CA SER A 182 3.66 17.69 -10.97
C SER A 182 2.50 17.66 -11.99
N VAL A 183 2.29 16.52 -12.64
CA VAL A 183 1.16 16.30 -13.57
C VAL A 183 -0.16 16.37 -12.84
N THR A 184 -0.26 15.67 -11.71
CA THR A 184 -1.45 15.68 -10.83
C THR A 184 -1.75 17.10 -10.35
N ALA A 185 -0.77 17.83 -9.84
CA ALA A 185 -0.96 19.20 -9.37
C ALA A 185 -1.37 20.17 -10.49
N SER A 186 -0.81 20.01 -11.70
CA SER A 186 -1.21 20.77 -12.87
C SER A 186 -2.68 20.51 -13.23
N ALA A 187 -3.09 19.25 -13.29
CA ALA A 187 -4.48 18.86 -13.55
C ALA A 187 -5.45 19.40 -12.51
N LEU A 188 -5.07 19.37 -11.23
CA LEU A 188 -5.84 19.96 -10.12
C LEU A 188 -5.92 21.48 -10.23
N SER A 189 -4.83 22.16 -10.60
CA SER A 189 -4.80 23.62 -10.76
C SER A 189 -5.70 24.09 -11.89
N HIS A 190 -5.67 23.42 -13.05
CA HIS A 190 -6.56 23.71 -14.17
C HIS A 190 -8.04 23.59 -13.84
N ARG A 191 -8.40 22.78 -12.85
CA ARG A 191 -9.77 22.58 -12.35
C ARG A 191 -10.11 23.39 -11.10
N GLY A 192 -9.19 24.23 -10.61
CA GLY A 192 -9.38 24.99 -9.37
C GLY A 192 -9.43 24.12 -8.11
N LEU A 193 -8.94 22.88 -8.15
CA LEU A 193 -8.98 21.91 -7.05
C LEU A 193 -7.70 21.90 -6.19
N ALA A 194 -6.58 22.47 -6.67
CA ALA A 194 -5.28 22.43 -6.01
C ALA A 194 -5.27 23.02 -4.60
N GLY A 195 -6.09 24.04 -4.35
CA GLY A 195 -6.22 24.68 -3.03
C GLY A 195 -6.96 23.84 -1.99
N ASN A 196 -7.70 22.82 -2.43
CA ASN A 196 -8.42 21.88 -1.55
C ASN A 196 -7.81 20.48 -1.51
N ALA A 197 -6.83 20.21 -2.37
CA ALA A 197 -6.16 18.91 -2.43
C ALA A 197 -4.99 18.89 -1.44
N ALA A 198 -4.92 17.86 -0.62
CA ALA A 198 -3.82 17.61 0.30
C ALA A 198 -3.03 16.36 -0.12
N MET A 199 -1.76 16.28 0.30
CA MET A 199 -0.92 15.12 0.04
C MET A 199 -0.13 14.73 1.29
N VAL A 200 -0.03 13.42 1.52
CA VAL A 200 0.92 12.86 2.49
C VAL A 200 1.88 11.95 1.72
N ALA A 201 3.16 12.27 1.81
CA ALA A 201 4.24 11.45 1.31
C ALA A 201 4.83 10.63 2.46
N ASP A 202 5.18 9.36 2.18
CA ASP A 202 5.80 8.44 3.14
C ASP A 202 5.03 8.33 4.46
N CYS A 203 3.71 8.26 4.39
CA CYS A 203 2.81 8.28 5.55
C CYS A 203 3.23 7.23 6.60
N GLY A 204 3.52 7.67 7.82
CA GLY A 204 3.95 6.82 8.94
C GLY A 204 5.41 6.41 8.92
N LEU A 205 6.17 6.68 7.85
CA LEU A 205 7.62 6.48 7.82
C LEU A 205 8.36 7.65 8.45
N PRO A 206 9.64 7.49 8.86
CA PRO A 206 10.44 8.60 9.38
C PRO A 206 10.61 9.78 8.42
N THR A 207 10.44 9.53 7.13
CA THR A 207 10.53 10.53 6.04
C THR A 207 9.19 11.17 5.71
N GLN A 208 8.16 10.99 6.56
CA GLN A 208 6.82 11.54 6.33
C GLN A 208 6.84 13.05 6.08
N ARG A 209 6.17 13.47 5.00
CA ARG A 209 5.93 14.88 4.68
C ARG A 209 4.45 15.13 4.42
N VAL A 210 3.94 16.27 4.91
CA VAL A 210 2.54 16.66 4.76
C VAL A 210 2.46 17.95 3.95
N PHE A 211 1.56 17.97 2.98
CA PHE A 211 1.25 19.11 2.12
C PHE A 211 -0.26 19.35 2.21
N GLU A 212 -0.66 20.36 2.94
CA GLU A 212 -2.08 20.68 3.17
C GLU A 212 -2.78 21.21 1.90
N VAL A 213 -1.99 21.76 0.97
CA VAL A 213 -2.45 22.22 -0.35
C VAL A 213 -1.44 21.84 -1.43
N LEU A 214 -1.91 21.63 -2.66
CA LEU A 214 -1.07 21.28 -3.80
C LEU A 214 -0.92 22.39 -4.83
N THR A 215 -1.07 23.63 -4.42
CA THR A 215 -0.81 24.79 -5.30
C THR A 215 0.67 24.93 -5.67
N GLN A 216 1.56 24.43 -4.83
CA GLN A 216 3.00 24.36 -5.05
C GLN A 216 3.49 22.95 -4.71
N PRO A 217 3.40 21.99 -5.67
CA PRO A 217 3.81 20.62 -5.41
C PRO A 217 5.32 20.52 -5.23
N PRO A 218 5.81 19.58 -4.42
CA PRO A 218 7.24 19.32 -4.28
C PRO A 218 7.81 18.78 -5.60
N LYS A 219 9.06 19.10 -5.89
CA LYS A 219 9.78 18.57 -7.07
C LYS A 219 9.96 17.06 -7.01
N ASP A 220 10.11 16.54 -5.81
CA ASP A 220 10.19 15.11 -5.50
C ASP A 220 9.27 14.81 -4.30
N ALA A 221 8.35 13.91 -4.51
CA ALA A 221 7.41 13.47 -3.49
C ALA A 221 7.68 12.01 -3.04
N GLY A 222 8.74 11.37 -3.54
CA GLY A 222 9.03 9.98 -3.25
C GLY A 222 8.08 9.00 -3.98
N THR A 223 8.04 7.77 -3.52
CA THR A 223 7.25 6.70 -4.14
C THR A 223 5.90 6.50 -3.44
N PHE A 224 5.87 6.60 -2.11
CA PHE A 224 4.69 6.30 -1.30
C PHE A 224 3.87 7.57 -1.03
N CYS A 225 3.16 8.05 -2.03
CA CYS A 225 2.34 9.25 -1.93
C CYS A 225 0.85 8.94 -1.98
N THR A 226 0.08 9.68 -1.20
CA THR A 226 -1.38 9.68 -1.22
C THR A 226 -1.87 11.12 -1.36
N VAL A 227 -2.54 11.43 -2.46
CA VAL A 227 -3.22 12.72 -2.67
C VAL A 227 -4.71 12.52 -2.39
N ILE A 228 -5.26 13.39 -1.55
CA ILE A 228 -6.68 13.42 -1.20
C ILE A 228 -7.28 14.70 -1.79
N VAL A 229 -8.28 14.53 -2.64
CA VAL A 229 -9.03 15.64 -3.28
C VAL A 229 -10.48 15.55 -2.79
N PRO A 230 -10.83 16.27 -1.71
CA PRO A 230 -12.19 16.31 -1.21
C PRO A 230 -13.17 16.87 -2.24
N GLU A 231 -14.46 16.49 -2.11
CA GLU A 231 -15.54 17.18 -2.82
C GLU A 231 -15.51 18.67 -2.46
N PRO A 232 -15.54 19.60 -3.42
CA PRO A 232 -15.68 21.02 -3.12
C PRO A 232 -16.93 21.29 -2.29
N LYS A 233 -16.77 21.96 -1.15
CA LYS A 233 -17.92 22.34 -0.31
C LYS A 233 -18.85 23.22 -1.15
N LYS A 234 -20.09 22.78 -1.35
CA LYS A 234 -21.12 23.61 -1.97
C LYS A 234 -21.25 24.87 -1.12
N VAL A 235 -20.92 26.02 -1.68
CA VAL A 235 -21.16 27.29 -1.02
C VAL A 235 -22.67 27.45 -0.91
N VAL A 236 -23.21 27.14 0.27
CA VAL A 236 -24.62 27.46 0.58
C VAL A 236 -24.70 28.98 0.64
N ARG A 237 -25.09 29.62 -0.46
CA ARG A 237 -25.46 31.02 -0.42
C ARG A 237 -26.66 31.12 0.54
N LYS A 238 -26.42 31.67 1.75
CA LYS A 238 -27.53 32.07 2.61
C LYS A 238 -28.37 33.06 1.81
N LYS A 239 -29.61 32.70 1.53
CA LYS A 239 -30.64 33.64 1.03
C LYS A 239 -31.02 34.61 2.13
#